data_b1f4a9d7d78c16b25837d73ff9388877
#
_entry.id   b1f4a9d7d78c16b25837d73ff9388877
#
_cell.length_a   1.000
_cell.length_b   1.000
_cell.length_c   1.000
_cell.angle_alpha   90.00
_cell.angle_beta   90.00
_cell.angle_gamma   90.00
#
_symmetry.space_group_name_H-M   'P 1'
#
loop_
_entity.id
_entity.type
_entity.pdbx_description
1 polymer ?
#
loop_
_entity_poly.entity_id
_entity_poly.type
_entity_poly.pdbx_seq_one_letter_code
_entity_poly.pdbx_strand_id
1 'polypeptide(L)'
;MNELKQIISLRLVDSDRAAVQAIASRLFVRESDIYRFAINYLLNRFSCLFDDACTGSDLLPAMLEIRAEINHTLGLKRHQLERIFNGNNLHPDKYVAMSDIELLLMPQHILKQRLMKQDETPRTNIDVETWLKLYLTEKYNLLEMEKNTLFEDAPEQ
;
A
#
# COMPACT_ATOMS: atom_id res chain seq x y z
N MET A 1 26.32 3.82 -16.88
CA MET A 1 25.48 3.02 -17.81
C MET A 1 24.30 3.85 -18.25
N ASN A 2 24.07 3.95 -19.54
CA ASN A 2 22.84 4.55 -20.05
C ASN A 2 21.70 3.54 -19.89
N GLU A 3 20.75 3.86 -19.01
CA GLU A 3 19.52 3.09 -18.94
C GLU A 3 18.74 3.20 -20.25
N LEU A 4 18.32 2.06 -20.80
CA LEU A 4 17.49 2.02 -21.99
C LEU A 4 16.11 2.56 -21.66
N LYS A 5 15.74 3.68 -22.28
CA LYS A 5 14.39 4.23 -22.17
C LYS A 5 13.43 3.41 -23.02
N GLN A 6 12.37 2.94 -22.41
CA GLN A 6 11.29 2.21 -23.10
C GLN A 6 10.05 3.09 -23.20
N ILE A 7 9.33 2.92 -24.30
CA ILE A 7 8.05 3.62 -24.51
C ILE A 7 6.93 2.73 -23.97
N ILE A 8 6.13 3.31 -23.08
CA ILE A 8 4.93 2.66 -22.51
C ILE A 8 3.71 3.46 -22.95
N SER A 9 2.69 2.79 -23.47
CA SER A 9 1.42 3.40 -23.83
C SER A 9 0.40 3.20 -22.73
N LEU A 10 -0.28 4.27 -22.35
CA LEU A 10 -1.32 4.29 -21.33
C LEU A 10 -2.61 4.84 -21.91
N ARG A 11 -3.74 4.16 -21.64
CA ARG A 11 -5.08 4.66 -21.97
C ARG A 11 -5.73 5.19 -20.70
N LEU A 12 -6.16 6.44 -20.75
CA LEU A 12 -6.89 7.11 -19.69
C LEU A 12 -8.29 7.44 -20.14
N VAL A 13 -9.24 7.45 -19.21
CA VAL A 13 -10.56 8.04 -19.46
C VAL A 13 -10.42 9.56 -19.60
N ASP A 14 -11.33 10.18 -20.34
CA ASP A 14 -11.25 11.61 -20.68
C ASP A 14 -11.19 12.51 -19.45
N SER A 15 -11.92 12.18 -18.38
CA SER A 15 -11.90 12.92 -17.11
C SER A 15 -10.53 12.93 -16.46
N ASP A 16 -9.84 11.79 -16.42
CA ASP A 16 -8.52 11.66 -15.81
C ASP A 16 -7.47 12.43 -16.63
N ARG A 17 -7.56 12.32 -17.94
CA ARG A 17 -6.68 13.07 -18.83
C ARG A 17 -6.87 14.58 -18.67
N ALA A 18 -8.11 15.05 -18.62
CA ALA A 18 -8.42 16.45 -18.38
C ALA A 18 -7.88 16.94 -17.03
N ALA A 19 -7.98 16.13 -15.98
CA ALA A 19 -7.42 16.44 -14.67
C ALA A 19 -5.87 16.55 -14.72
N VAL A 20 -5.21 15.62 -15.39
CA VAL A 20 -3.73 15.67 -15.57
C VAL A 20 -3.31 16.92 -16.35
N GLN A 21 -4.02 17.26 -17.41
CA GLN A 21 -3.76 18.49 -18.19
C GLN A 21 -3.95 19.76 -17.34
N ALA A 22 -4.99 19.78 -16.49
CA ALA A 22 -5.23 20.90 -15.56
C ALA A 22 -4.11 21.03 -14.53
N ILE A 23 -3.62 19.92 -13.97
CA ILE A 23 -2.48 19.91 -13.03
C ILE A 23 -1.23 20.43 -13.73
N ALA A 24 -0.92 19.91 -14.93
CA ALA A 24 0.24 20.32 -15.71
C ALA A 24 0.23 21.81 -16.01
N SER A 25 -0.93 22.35 -16.41
CA SER A 25 -1.12 23.78 -16.69
C SER A 25 -0.92 24.63 -15.42
N ARG A 26 -1.47 24.18 -14.29
CA ARG A 26 -1.36 24.90 -13.00
C ARG A 26 0.07 24.93 -12.48
N LEU A 27 0.84 23.86 -12.72
CA LEU A 27 2.23 23.75 -12.29
C LEU A 27 3.24 24.26 -13.34
N PHE A 28 2.77 24.71 -14.49
CA PHE A 28 3.61 25.18 -15.62
C PHE A 28 4.62 24.12 -16.10
N VAL A 29 4.20 22.86 -16.12
CA VAL A 29 4.99 21.74 -16.61
C VAL A 29 4.26 21.01 -17.74
N ARG A 30 4.94 20.11 -18.43
CA ARG A 30 4.32 19.29 -19.48
C ARG A 30 3.51 18.16 -18.89
N GLU A 31 2.49 17.69 -19.61
CA GLU A 31 1.68 16.54 -19.23
C GLU A 31 2.55 15.29 -18.96
N SER A 32 3.59 15.07 -19.80
CA SER A 32 4.54 13.97 -19.62
C SER A 32 5.34 14.05 -18.31
N ASP A 33 5.58 15.24 -17.80
CA ASP A 33 6.28 15.44 -16.53
C ASP A 33 5.40 15.02 -15.33
N ILE A 34 4.08 15.22 -15.44
CA ILE A 34 3.12 14.74 -14.43
C ILE A 34 3.09 13.21 -14.38
N TYR A 35 3.08 12.53 -15.52
CA TYR A 35 3.13 11.06 -15.55
C TYR A 35 4.42 10.53 -14.94
N ARG A 36 5.57 11.12 -15.26
CA ARG A 36 6.85 10.74 -14.65
C ARG A 36 6.87 10.99 -13.15
N PHE A 37 6.35 12.13 -12.71
CA PHE A 37 6.20 12.43 -11.29
C PHE A 37 5.34 11.38 -10.58
N ALA A 38 4.19 11.03 -11.14
CA ALA A 38 3.28 10.04 -10.57
C ALA A 38 3.95 8.67 -10.43
N ILE A 39 4.68 8.21 -11.46
CA ILE A 39 5.41 6.95 -11.44
C ILE A 39 6.53 6.99 -10.39
N ASN A 40 7.33 8.05 -10.36
CA ASN A 40 8.40 8.20 -9.38
C ASN A 40 7.86 8.27 -7.94
N TYR A 41 6.77 8.97 -7.74
CA TYR A 41 6.09 9.03 -6.45
C TYR A 41 5.63 7.63 -5.99
N LEU A 42 4.99 6.88 -6.88
CA LEU A 42 4.57 5.50 -6.60
C LEU A 42 5.76 4.62 -6.21
N LEU A 43 6.83 4.65 -7.02
CA LEU A 43 8.02 3.82 -6.79
C LEU A 43 8.74 4.17 -5.49
N ASN A 44 8.84 5.45 -5.16
CA ASN A 44 9.46 5.90 -3.91
C ASN A 44 8.58 5.60 -2.69
N ARG A 45 7.28 5.82 -2.82
CA ARG A 45 6.34 5.61 -1.71
C ARG A 45 6.12 4.14 -1.38
N PHE A 46 6.11 3.29 -2.39
CA PHE A 46 5.79 1.87 -2.28
C PHE A 46 6.97 0.98 -2.67
N SER A 47 8.18 1.38 -2.31
CA SER A 47 9.42 0.62 -2.61
C SER A 47 9.36 -0.82 -2.09
N CYS A 48 8.69 -1.04 -0.96
CA CYS A 48 8.47 -2.37 -0.39
C CYS A 48 7.75 -3.35 -1.33
N LEU A 49 6.92 -2.85 -2.27
CA LEU A 49 6.19 -3.71 -3.21
C LEU A 49 7.08 -4.33 -4.30
N PHE A 50 8.24 -3.75 -4.57
CA PHE A 50 9.20 -4.30 -5.54
C PHE A 50 10.55 -4.70 -4.93
N ASP A 51 10.67 -4.62 -3.61
CA ASP A 51 11.84 -5.11 -2.86
C ASP A 51 11.59 -6.54 -2.40
N ASP A 52 12.33 -7.48 -2.94
CA ASP A 52 12.21 -8.91 -2.62
C ASP A 52 12.52 -9.23 -1.14
N ALA A 53 13.20 -8.34 -0.45
CA ALA A 53 13.45 -8.46 0.98
C ALA A 53 12.20 -8.18 1.83
N CYS A 54 11.24 -7.41 1.31
CA CYS A 54 9.95 -7.16 1.97
C CYS A 54 9.00 -8.34 1.75
N THR A 55 8.67 -9.04 2.81
CA THR A 55 7.81 -10.22 2.77
C THR A 55 6.81 -10.23 3.93
N GLY A 56 5.69 -10.92 3.74
CA GLY A 56 4.70 -11.11 4.79
C GLY A 56 4.17 -9.79 5.34
N SER A 57 4.20 -9.63 6.66
CA SER A 57 3.71 -8.44 7.35
C SER A 57 4.43 -7.13 6.98
N ASP A 58 5.63 -7.20 6.41
CA ASP A 58 6.33 -6.03 5.87
C ASP A 58 5.52 -5.29 4.80
N LEU A 59 4.66 -6.00 4.09
CA LEU A 59 3.81 -5.46 3.02
C LEU A 59 2.52 -4.80 3.53
N LEU A 60 2.14 -5.01 4.79
CA LEU A 60 0.89 -4.49 5.34
C LEU A 60 0.78 -2.97 5.29
N PRO A 61 1.80 -2.16 5.65
CA PRO A 61 1.68 -0.71 5.57
C PRO A 61 1.33 -0.20 4.17
N ALA A 62 2.00 -0.72 3.14
CA ALA A 62 1.73 -0.37 1.76
C ALA A 62 0.32 -0.80 1.32
N MET A 63 -0.09 -2.01 1.68
CA MET A 63 -1.43 -2.54 1.34
C MET A 63 -2.55 -1.80 2.06
N LEU A 64 -2.34 -1.36 3.29
CA LEU A 64 -3.30 -0.51 4.01
C LEU A 64 -3.48 0.85 3.32
N GLU A 65 -2.40 1.44 2.85
CA GLU A 65 -2.45 2.74 2.19
C GLU A 65 -3.20 2.69 0.85
N ILE A 66 -3.06 1.61 0.09
CA ILE A 66 -3.76 1.40 -1.19
C ILE A 66 -5.02 0.56 -1.07
N ARG A 67 -5.56 0.39 0.13
CA ARG A 67 -6.69 -0.53 0.38
C ARG A 67 -7.90 -0.26 -0.52
N ALA A 68 -8.24 1.00 -0.75
CA ALA A 68 -9.34 1.35 -1.66
C ALA A 68 -9.06 0.86 -3.09
N GLU A 69 -7.81 0.98 -3.55
CA GLU A 69 -7.40 0.61 -4.91
C GLU A 69 -7.28 -0.90 -5.10
N ILE A 70 -7.05 -1.66 -4.04
CA ILE A 70 -6.97 -3.14 -4.09
C ILE A 70 -8.22 -3.72 -4.76
N ASN A 71 -9.39 -3.24 -4.39
CA ASN A 71 -10.65 -3.71 -4.94
C ASN A 71 -11.05 -3.00 -6.23
N HIS A 72 -10.99 -1.67 -6.25
CA HIS A 72 -11.56 -0.86 -7.32
C HIS A 72 -10.71 -0.79 -8.58
N THR A 73 -9.40 -0.65 -8.43
CA THR A 73 -8.49 -0.47 -9.56
C THR A 73 -7.74 -1.75 -9.91
N LEU A 74 -7.18 -2.43 -8.91
CA LEU A 74 -6.37 -3.62 -9.12
C LEU A 74 -7.20 -4.91 -9.16
N GLY A 75 -8.38 -4.93 -8.55
CA GLY A 75 -9.28 -6.08 -8.54
C GLY A 75 -8.67 -7.32 -7.88
N LEU A 76 -7.82 -7.14 -6.87
CA LEU A 76 -7.17 -8.25 -6.18
C LEU A 76 -8.19 -9.06 -5.38
N LYS A 77 -8.04 -10.38 -5.45
CA LYS A 77 -8.86 -11.36 -4.74
C LYS A 77 -8.12 -11.93 -3.53
N ARG A 78 -8.88 -12.55 -2.64
CA ARG A 78 -8.37 -13.20 -1.41
C ARG A 78 -7.15 -14.10 -1.67
N HIS A 79 -7.23 -15.00 -2.65
CA HIS A 79 -6.16 -15.94 -2.96
C HIS A 79 -4.90 -15.24 -3.52
N GLN A 80 -5.08 -14.11 -4.23
CA GLN A 80 -3.95 -13.31 -4.70
C GLN A 80 -3.25 -12.61 -3.54
N LEU A 81 -4.00 -12.03 -2.60
CA LEU A 81 -3.45 -11.42 -1.39
C LEU A 81 -2.74 -12.45 -0.51
N GLU A 82 -3.30 -13.65 -0.37
CA GLU A 82 -2.63 -14.74 0.36
C GLU A 82 -1.27 -15.06 -0.24
N ARG A 83 -1.17 -15.15 -1.57
CA ARG A 83 0.10 -15.37 -2.26
C ARG A 83 1.06 -14.19 -2.11
N ILE A 84 0.56 -12.97 -2.16
CA ILE A 84 1.37 -11.77 -2.00
C ILE A 84 2.02 -11.75 -0.61
N PHE A 85 1.24 -11.98 0.44
CA PHE A 85 1.75 -11.94 1.82
C PHE A 85 2.57 -13.19 2.18
N ASN A 86 2.05 -14.37 1.90
CA ASN A 86 2.57 -15.62 2.47
C ASN A 86 3.18 -16.58 1.45
N GLY A 87 2.98 -16.36 0.15
CA GLY A 87 3.34 -17.33 -0.90
C GLY A 87 4.84 -17.64 -0.98
N ASN A 88 5.70 -16.64 -0.81
CA ASN A 88 7.15 -16.76 -0.83
C ASN A 88 7.78 -16.38 0.51
N ASN A 89 6.99 -16.36 1.58
CA ASN A 89 7.44 -15.92 2.88
C ASN A 89 8.16 -17.08 3.60
N LEU A 90 9.47 -16.93 3.77
CA LEU A 90 10.32 -17.88 4.50
C LEU A 90 10.46 -17.55 6.00
N HIS A 91 9.82 -16.48 6.46
CA HIS A 91 9.89 -15.97 7.84
C HIS A 91 8.56 -16.23 8.55
N PRO A 92 8.46 -17.25 9.42
CA PRO A 92 7.22 -17.55 10.14
C PRO A 92 6.70 -16.40 11.02
N ASP A 93 7.61 -15.56 11.53
CA ASP A 93 7.30 -14.37 12.33
C ASP A 93 6.63 -13.24 11.52
N LYS A 94 6.74 -13.28 10.20
CA LYS A 94 6.11 -12.32 9.28
C LYS A 94 4.84 -12.86 8.61
N TYR A 95 4.38 -14.03 9.02
CA TYR A 95 3.16 -14.63 8.47
C TYR A 95 1.94 -13.75 8.80
N VAL A 96 1.10 -13.48 7.80
CA VAL A 96 -0.14 -12.72 7.97
C VAL A 96 -1.32 -13.69 8.02
N ALA A 97 -2.09 -13.63 9.10
CA ALA A 97 -3.25 -14.49 9.28
C ALA A 97 -4.30 -14.24 8.20
N MET A 98 -4.92 -15.30 7.71
CA MET A 98 -5.93 -15.22 6.65
C MET A 98 -7.11 -14.34 7.03
N SER A 99 -7.52 -14.38 8.30
CA SER A 99 -8.58 -13.51 8.84
C SER A 99 -8.24 -12.02 8.74
N ASP A 100 -6.97 -11.66 8.83
CA ASP A 100 -6.50 -10.28 8.72
C ASP A 100 -6.37 -9.84 7.25
N ILE A 101 -5.95 -10.76 6.38
CA ILE A 101 -5.94 -10.51 4.92
C ILE A 101 -7.37 -10.22 4.42
N GLU A 102 -8.36 -10.94 4.91
CA GLU A 102 -9.76 -10.73 4.56
C GLU A 102 -10.27 -9.34 4.97
N LEU A 103 -9.75 -8.76 6.05
CA LEU A 103 -10.13 -7.41 6.48
C LEU A 103 -9.81 -6.35 5.41
N LEU A 104 -8.74 -6.55 4.63
CA LEU A 104 -8.35 -5.64 3.55
C LEU A 104 -9.38 -5.59 2.41
N LEU A 105 -10.18 -6.62 2.25
CA LEU A 105 -11.19 -6.76 1.19
C LEU A 105 -12.61 -6.39 1.64
N MET A 106 -12.84 -6.23 2.94
CA MET A 106 -14.17 -6.01 3.48
C MET A 106 -14.66 -4.59 3.27
N PRO A 107 -15.94 -4.39 2.89
CA PRO A 107 -16.56 -3.07 2.95
C PRO A 107 -16.65 -2.56 4.40
N GLN A 108 -16.71 -1.24 4.56
CA GLN A 108 -16.60 -0.59 5.88
C GLN A 108 -17.60 -1.12 6.93
N HIS A 109 -18.84 -1.37 6.55
CA HIS A 109 -19.87 -1.82 7.49
C HIS A 109 -19.62 -3.25 8.00
N ILE A 110 -19.07 -4.13 7.16
CA ILE A 110 -18.69 -5.49 7.55
C ILE A 110 -17.39 -5.46 8.34
N LEU A 111 -16.45 -4.64 7.91
CA LEU A 111 -15.15 -4.45 8.57
C LEU A 111 -15.32 -4.02 10.03
N LYS A 112 -16.21 -3.06 10.30
CA LYS A 112 -16.51 -2.62 11.67
C LYS A 112 -16.99 -3.77 12.55
N GLN A 113 -17.94 -4.56 12.07
CA GLN A 113 -18.45 -5.72 12.81
C GLN A 113 -17.38 -6.78 13.06
N ARG A 114 -16.51 -7.00 12.09
CA ARG A 114 -15.43 -7.98 12.23
C ARG A 114 -14.36 -7.50 13.22
N LEU A 115 -13.98 -6.24 13.18
CA LEU A 115 -13.04 -5.65 14.14
C LEU A 115 -13.59 -5.68 15.58
N MET A 116 -14.89 -5.45 15.77
CA MET A 116 -15.53 -5.58 17.09
C MET A 116 -15.41 -6.98 17.68
N LYS A 117 -15.29 -8.01 16.84
CA LYS A 117 -15.13 -9.41 17.27
C LYS A 117 -13.67 -9.82 17.42
N GLN A 118 -12.75 -9.25 16.64
CA GLN A 118 -11.35 -9.66 16.59
C GLN A 118 -10.43 -8.81 17.45
N ASP A 119 -10.73 -7.52 17.59
CA ASP A 119 -9.92 -6.61 18.41
C ASP A 119 -10.40 -6.67 19.87
N GLU A 120 -9.51 -7.05 20.76
CA GLU A 120 -9.76 -7.10 22.20
C GLU A 120 -9.93 -5.70 22.81
N THR A 121 -9.45 -4.66 22.10
CA THR A 121 -9.52 -3.27 22.56
C THR A 121 -10.63 -2.53 21.83
N PRO A 122 -11.78 -2.24 22.45
CA PRO A 122 -12.84 -1.46 21.80
C PRO A 122 -12.37 -0.06 21.43
N ARG A 123 -12.55 0.31 20.16
CA ARG A 123 -12.14 1.62 19.60
C ARG A 123 -13.34 2.33 18.99
N THR A 124 -14.26 2.76 19.83
CA THR A 124 -15.56 3.28 19.40
C THR A 124 -15.54 4.71 18.88
N ASN A 125 -14.48 5.48 19.18
CA ASN A 125 -14.40 6.92 18.88
C ASN A 125 -13.58 7.26 17.64
N ILE A 126 -13.17 6.27 16.87
CA ILE A 126 -12.37 6.45 15.65
C ILE A 126 -13.10 5.86 14.44
N ASP A 127 -12.75 6.34 13.24
CA ASP A 127 -13.25 5.75 12.02
C ASP A 127 -12.69 4.33 11.79
N VAL A 128 -13.39 3.55 10.96
CA VAL A 128 -13.07 2.13 10.74
C VAL A 128 -11.73 1.94 10.06
N GLU A 129 -11.33 2.83 9.16
CA GLU A 129 -10.03 2.76 8.48
C GLU A 129 -8.87 2.97 9.46
N THR A 130 -9.00 3.95 10.33
CA THR A 130 -8.04 4.19 11.42
C THR A 130 -7.99 3.01 12.39
N TRP A 131 -9.13 2.44 12.72
CA TRP A 131 -9.20 1.25 13.57
C TRP A 131 -8.46 0.06 12.96
N LEU A 132 -8.71 -0.24 11.67
CA LEU A 132 -8.02 -1.31 10.96
C LEU A 132 -6.50 -1.10 10.99
N LYS A 133 -6.05 0.12 10.69
CA LYS A 133 -4.64 0.47 10.70
C LYS A 133 -4.01 0.25 12.08
N LEU A 134 -4.63 0.72 13.14
CA LEU A 134 -4.15 0.53 14.51
C LEU A 134 -4.12 -0.95 14.92
N TYR A 135 -5.17 -1.67 14.62
CA TYR A 135 -5.27 -3.11 14.92
C TYR A 135 -4.13 -3.90 14.28
N LEU A 136 -3.89 -3.72 12.98
CA LEU A 136 -2.82 -4.42 12.27
C LEU A 136 -1.43 -3.93 12.68
N THR A 137 -1.28 -2.64 12.94
CA THR A 137 -0.01 -2.05 13.40
C THR A 137 0.42 -2.65 14.75
N GLU A 138 -0.51 -2.77 15.68
CA GLU A 138 -0.22 -3.36 16.99
C GLU A 138 0.00 -4.86 16.90
N LYS A 139 -0.84 -5.58 16.17
CA LYS A 139 -0.75 -7.04 16.03
C LYS A 139 0.55 -7.51 15.38
N TYR A 140 1.04 -6.79 14.37
CA TYR A 140 2.22 -7.15 13.60
C TYR A 140 3.45 -6.29 13.89
N ASN A 141 3.41 -5.43 14.91
CA ASN A 141 4.53 -4.56 15.33
C ASN A 141 5.08 -3.68 14.19
N LEU A 142 4.21 -3.11 13.37
CA LEU A 142 4.61 -2.37 12.16
C LEU A 142 5.39 -1.08 12.47
N LEU A 143 5.25 -0.49 13.66
CA LEU A 143 5.96 0.72 14.07
C LEU A 143 7.47 0.53 14.25
N GLU A 144 7.92 -0.69 14.57
CA GLU A 144 9.35 -0.97 14.72
C GLU A 144 10.07 -0.96 13.37
N MET A 145 9.34 -1.26 12.29
CA MET A 145 9.88 -1.26 10.94
C MET A 145 10.18 0.16 10.43
N GLU A 146 9.30 1.13 10.74
CA GLU A 146 9.52 2.53 10.35
C GLU A 146 10.76 3.13 11.05
N LYS A 147 11.06 2.69 12.27
CA LYS A 147 12.26 3.14 13.00
C LYS A 147 13.53 2.57 12.42
N ASN A 148 13.54 1.31 12.01
CA ASN A 148 14.72 0.65 11.45
C ASN A 148 15.10 1.24 10.08
N THR A 149 14.15 1.58 9.24
CA THR A 149 14.40 2.24 7.94
C THR A 149 14.96 3.65 8.09
N LEU A 150 14.61 4.37 9.15
CA LEU A 150 15.12 5.73 9.41
C LEU A 150 16.57 5.73 9.93
N PHE A 151 17.07 4.61 10.47
CA PHE A 151 18.43 4.50 10.98
C PHE A 151 19.42 3.90 9.98
N GLU A 152 18.94 3.19 8.95
CA GLU A 152 19.81 2.63 7.90
C GLU A 152 20.25 3.67 6.86
N ASP A 153 19.55 4.78 6.74
CA ASP A 153 19.85 5.89 5.80
C ASP A 153 20.71 7.02 6.42
N ALA A 154 21.25 6.85 7.62
CA ALA A 154 22.17 7.82 8.19
C ALA A 154 23.57 7.65 7.54
N PRO A 155 24.08 8.63 6.79
CA PRO A 155 25.42 8.55 6.23
C PRO A 155 26.43 8.48 7.37
N GLU A 156 27.30 7.47 7.33
CA GLU A 156 28.49 7.43 8.18
C GLU A 156 29.33 8.70 7.92
N GLN A 157 29.47 9.51 8.93
CA GLN A 157 30.39 10.65 8.92
C GLN A 157 31.81 10.18 9.21
#